data_5b603491cfe36cb6ceee38135c319ba7
#
_entry.id   5b603491cfe36cb6ceee38135c319ba7
#
_cell.length_a   1.000
_cell.length_b   1.000
_cell.length_c   1.000
_cell.angle_alpha   90.00
_cell.angle_beta   90.00
_cell.angle_gamma   90.00
#
_symmetry.space_group_name_H-M   'P 1'
#
loop_
_entity.id
_entity.type
_entity.pdbx_description
1 polymer ?
#
loop_
_entity_poly.entity_id
_entity_poly.type
_entity_poly.pdbx_seq_one_letter_code
_entity_poly.pdbx_strand_id
1 'polypeptide(L)'
;MLRRRSIDVDGFSHGSNPTPAASRIGNILFTGGVFGVDPADGSMPGDLEAQTRLVFFNLRRILEAGGASFDDVVKIEFYVKDLDAARPLINREWSAAFPDPASRPARHVFHYELPGDMLVQCDAFAVIGG
;
A
#
# COMPACT_ATOMS: atom_id res chain seq x y z
N MET A 1 2.81 7.85 -27.77
CA MET A 1 2.95 8.75 -26.60
C MET A 1 2.38 8.09 -25.36
N LEU A 2 3.17 8.07 -24.30
CA LEU A 2 2.74 7.53 -23.04
C LEU A 2 1.85 8.53 -22.30
N ARG A 3 0.70 8.07 -21.82
CA ARG A 3 -0.24 8.90 -21.09
C ARG A 3 -0.44 8.35 -19.69
N ARG A 4 -0.67 9.27 -18.78
CA ARG A 4 -1.01 8.91 -17.40
C ARG A 4 -2.39 8.25 -17.35
N ARG A 5 -2.46 7.12 -16.64
CA ARG A 5 -3.72 6.45 -16.36
C ARG A 5 -3.95 6.41 -14.85
N SER A 6 -5.15 6.80 -14.44
CA SER A 6 -5.60 6.60 -13.07
C SER A 6 -5.98 5.14 -12.87
N ILE A 7 -5.58 4.59 -11.74
CA ILE A 7 -5.86 3.20 -11.36
C ILE A 7 -6.78 3.23 -10.14
N ASP A 8 -7.92 2.55 -10.28
CA ASP A 8 -8.88 2.40 -9.19
C ASP A 8 -9.22 0.94 -9.01
N VAL A 9 -9.71 0.59 -7.85
CA VAL A 9 -10.10 -0.78 -7.52
C VAL A 9 -11.33 -0.73 -6.63
N ASP A 10 -12.24 -1.69 -6.84
CA ASP A 10 -13.48 -1.74 -6.06
C ASP A 10 -13.18 -1.92 -4.56
N GLY A 11 -13.92 -1.22 -3.75
CA GLY A 11 -13.83 -1.32 -2.30
C GLY A 11 -12.71 -0.52 -1.66
N PHE A 12 -11.94 0.22 -2.46
CA PHE A 12 -10.91 1.13 -1.93
C PHE A 12 -11.04 2.49 -2.61
N SER A 13 -11.14 3.57 -1.80
CA SER A 13 -11.18 4.93 -2.32
C SER A 13 -10.71 5.91 -1.26
N HIS A 14 -10.39 7.12 -1.71
CA HIS A 14 -10.04 8.24 -0.83
C HIS A 14 -11.27 9.11 -0.53
N GLY A 15 -12.46 8.50 -0.53
CA GLY A 15 -13.71 9.18 -0.24
C GLY A 15 -14.07 10.19 -1.31
N SER A 16 -14.38 11.42 -0.90
CA SER A 16 -14.75 12.49 -1.82
C SER A 16 -13.55 13.22 -2.43
N ASN A 17 -12.32 12.85 -2.07
CA ASN A 17 -11.13 13.46 -2.65
C ASN A 17 -10.99 13.00 -4.11
N PRO A 18 -10.63 13.92 -5.03
CA PRO A 18 -10.56 13.59 -6.46
C PRO A 18 -9.21 12.95 -6.83
N THR A 19 -8.87 11.87 -6.14
CA THR A 19 -7.57 11.20 -6.33
C THR A 19 -7.79 9.70 -6.53
N PRO A 20 -7.06 9.08 -7.48
CA PRO A 20 -7.13 7.64 -7.68
C PRO A 20 -6.31 6.89 -6.63
N ALA A 21 -6.47 5.58 -6.58
CA ALA A 21 -5.65 4.73 -5.71
C ALA A 21 -4.19 4.71 -6.18
N ALA A 22 -3.96 4.77 -7.48
CA ALA A 22 -2.62 4.80 -8.06
C ALA A 22 -2.64 5.49 -9.41
N SER A 23 -1.45 5.78 -9.93
CA SER A 23 -1.28 6.40 -11.23
C SER A 23 -0.15 5.68 -11.98
N ARG A 24 -0.31 5.51 -13.28
CA ARG A 24 0.68 4.81 -14.10
C ARG A 24 1.00 5.59 -15.37
N ILE A 25 2.30 5.69 -15.70
CA ILE A 25 2.80 6.18 -16.98
C ILE A 25 3.84 5.16 -17.47
N GLY A 26 3.60 4.57 -18.64
CA GLY A 26 4.51 3.55 -19.16
C GLY A 26 4.64 2.39 -18.19
N ASN A 27 5.86 2.11 -17.73
CA ASN A 27 6.12 1.04 -16.76
C ASN A 27 6.26 1.55 -15.31
N ILE A 28 6.02 2.83 -15.06
CA ILE A 28 6.11 3.42 -13.72
C ILE A 28 4.71 3.51 -13.11
N LEU A 29 4.56 2.97 -11.91
CA LEU A 29 3.31 3.03 -11.16
C LEU A 29 3.59 3.48 -9.73
N PHE A 30 2.91 4.55 -9.29
CA PHE A 30 3.01 5.04 -7.92
C PHE A 30 1.62 5.01 -7.30
N THR A 31 1.51 4.52 -6.08
CA THR A 31 0.25 4.56 -5.35
C THR A 31 0.10 5.87 -4.59
N GLY A 32 -1.14 6.24 -4.30
CA GLY A 32 -1.45 7.17 -3.23
C GLY A 32 -1.34 6.49 -1.89
N GLY A 33 -1.87 7.10 -0.85
CA GLY A 33 -1.91 6.49 0.48
C GLY A 33 -2.82 5.28 0.49
N VAL A 34 -2.30 4.14 0.98
CA VAL A 34 -3.03 2.89 1.09
C VAL A 34 -3.22 2.57 2.57
N PHE A 35 -4.46 2.41 2.99
CA PHE A 35 -4.80 2.18 4.39
C PHE A 35 -5.64 0.92 4.55
N GLY A 36 -5.84 0.50 5.81
CA GLY A 36 -6.41 -0.79 6.14
C GLY A 36 -7.93 -0.82 6.16
N VAL A 37 -8.58 -0.32 5.12
CA VAL A 37 -10.02 -0.46 4.95
C VAL A 37 -10.34 -1.85 4.42
N ASP A 38 -11.41 -2.48 4.96
CA ASP A 38 -11.91 -3.74 4.43
C ASP A 38 -12.71 -3.46 3.17
N PRO A 39 -12.29 -3.95 2.00
CA PRO A 39 -12.99 -3.65 0.76
C PRO A 39 -14.37 -4.30 0.66
N ALA A 40 -14.68 -5.28 1.52
CA ALA A 40 -15.98 -5.95 1.49
C ALA A 40 -17.11 -5.04 1.99
N ASP A 41 -16.82 -4.17 2.97
CA ASP A 41 -17.87 -3.34 3.59
C ASP A 41 -17.44 -1.88 3.83
N GLY A 42 -16.22 -1.53 3.53
CA GLY A 42 -15.69 -0.16 3.71
C GLY A 42 -15.33 0.18 5.14
N SER A 43 -15.38 -0.79 6.07
CA SER A 43 -14.99 -0.54 7.46
C SER A 43 -13.49 -0.62 7.65
N MET A 44 -13.01 0.04 8.70
CA MET A 44 -11.60 -0.06 9.11
C MET A 44 -11.57 -0.69 10.50
N PRO A 45 -10.89 -1.86 10.66
CA PRO A 45 -10.80 -2.48 11.99
C PRO A 45 -10.03 -1.59 12.96
N GLY A 46 -10.35 -1.71 14.25
CA GLY A 46 -9.75 -0.87 15.27
C GLY A 46 -8.36 -1.30 15.72
N ASP A 47 -7.91 -2.49 15.34
CA ASP A 47 -6.61 -3.00 15.78
C ASP A 47 -5.54 -2.90 14.71
N LEU A 48 -4.32 -2.64 15.14
CA LEU A 48 -3.18 -2.43 14.25
C LEU A 48 -2.85 -3.66 13.40
N GLU A 49 -2.96 -4.85 13.98
CA GLU A 49 -2.66 -6.10 13.27
C GLU A 49 -3.58 -6.27 12.06
N ALA A 50 -4.88 -6.09 12.26
CA ALA A 50 -5.86 -6.22 11.18
C ALA A 50 -5.69 -5.12 10.13
N GLN A 51 -5.44 -3.87 10.56
CA GLN A 51 -5.19 -2.79 9.62
C GLN A 51 -3.92 -3.06 8.79
N THR A 52 -2.85 -3.54 9.40
CA THR A 52 -1.60 -3.84 8.69
C THR A 52 -1.82 -4.92 7.63
N ARG A 53 -2.54 -5.97 7.97
CA ARG A 53 -2.87 -7.05 7.03
C ARG A 53 -3.67 -6.50 5.85
N LEU A 54 -4.65 -5.64 6.12
CA LEU A 54 -5.48 -5.05 5.07
C LEU A 54 -4.72 -4.03 4.21
N VAL A 55 -3.74 -3.33 4.77
CA VAL A 55 -2.86 -2.46 3.98
C VAL A 55 -2.15 -3.27 2.90
N PHE A 56 -1.56 -4.41 3.26
CA PHE A 56 -0.88 -5.27 2.29
C PHE A 56 -1.87 -5.87 1.28
N PHE A 57 -3.04 -6.27 1.74
CA PHE A 57 -4.09 -6.80 0.88
C PHE A 57 -4.55 -5.77 -0.15
N ASN A 58 -4.83 -4.56 0.31
CA ASN A 58 -5.27 -3.46 -0.57
C ASN A 58 -4.17 -3.06 -1.54
N LEU A 59 -2.92 -2.99 -1.06
CA LEU A 59 -1.79 -2.66 -1.92
C LEU A 59 -1.65 -3.67 -3.06
N ARG A 60 -1.76 -4.97 -2.76
CA ARG A 60 -1.69 -6.01 -3.78
C ARG A 60 -2.76 -5.79 -4.85
N ARG A 61 -4.00 -5.54 -4.43
CA ARG A 61 -5.11 -5.35 -5.37
C ARG A 61 -4.92 -4.12 -6.25
N ILE A 62 -4.43 -3.03 -5.67
CA ILE A 62 -4.15 -1.79 -6.41
C ILE A 62 -3.05 -2.03 -7.45
N LEU A 63 -1.97 -2.69 -7.07
CA LEU A 63 -0.87 -3.01 -7.99
C LEU A 63 -1.38 -3.87 -9.15
N GLU A 64 -2.14 -4.93 -8.85
CA GLU A 64 -2.68 -5.83 -9.87
C GLU A 64 -3.64 -5.11 -10.81
N ALA A 65 -4.48 -4.23 -10.29
CA ALA A 65 -5.36 -3.42 -11.11
C ALA A 65 -4.59 -2.52 -12.08
N GLY A 66 -3.38 -2.10 -11.69
CA GLY A 66 -2.50 -1.30 -12.54
C GLY A 66 -1.58 -2.11 -13.44
N GLY A 67 -1.68 -3.45 -13.42
CA GLY A 67 -0.82 -4.31 -14.23
C GLY A 67 0.53 -4.64 -13.60
N ALA A 68 0.68 -4.39 -12.29
CA ALA A 68 1.90 -4.66 -11.54
C ALA A 68 1.69 -5.78 -10.54
N SER A 69 2.75 -6.19 -9.89
CA SER A 69 2.72 -7.12 -8.77
C SER A 69 3.72 -6.68 -7.70
N PHE A 70 3.77 -7.39 -6.58
CA PHE A 70 4.77 -7.13 -5.55
C PHE A 70 6.21 -7.24 -6.09
N ASP A 71 6.44 -8.07 -7.10
CA ASP A 71 7.77 -8.21 -7.70
C ASP A 71 8.24 -6.95 -8.42
N ASP A 72 7.33 -6.07 -8.77
CA ASP A 72 7.65 -4.81 -9.45
C ASP A 72 7.92 -3.66 -8.49
N VAL A 73 7.66 -3.85 -7.20
CA VAL A 73 7.77 -2.79 -6.20
C VAL A 73 9.24 -2.54 -5.87
N VAL A 74 9.65 -1.28 -5.94
CA VAL A 74 11.04 -0.86 -5.67
C VAL A 74 11.17 -0.29 -4.26
N LYS A 75 10.14 0.39 -3.78
CA LYS A 75 10.15 0.99 -2.44
C LYS A 75 8.74 1.06 -1.89
N ILE A 76 8.61 0.86 -0.57
CA ILE A 76 7.37 1.12 0.17
C ILE A 76 7.70 2.02 1.35
N GLU A 77 6.92 3.08 1.54
CA GLU A 77 6.99 3.95 2.70
C GLU A 77 5.77 3.68 3.57
N PHE A 78 6.00 3.46 4.86
CA PHE A 78 4.94 3.27 5.85
C PHE A 78 4.88 4.45 6.80
N TYR A 79 3.65 4.81 7.18
CA TYR A 79 3.36 5.87 8.15
C TYR A 79 2.56 5.23 9.27
N VAL A 80 3.02 5.34 10.51
CA VAL A 80 2.43 4.65 11.65
C VAL A 80 2.35 5.57 12.88
N LYS A 81 1.31 5.37 13.69
CA LYS A 81 1.17 6.11 14.93
C LYS A 81 2.10 5.62 16.02
N ASP A 82 2.39 4.31 16.06
CA ASP A 82 3.24 3.67 17.06
C ASP A 82 4.28 2.81 16.36
N LEU A 83 5.52 3.31 16.29
CA LEU A 83 6.62 2.64 15.60
C LEU A 83 6.95 1.28 16.22
N ASP A 84 7.00 1.22 17.55
CA ASP A 84 7.41 -0.01 18.22
C ASP A 84 6.38 -1.12 18.06
N ALA A 85 5.10 -0.78 18.13
CA ALA A 85 4.02 -1.74 17.94
C ALA A 85 3.88 -2.16 16.47
N ALA A 86 4.07 -1.23 15.54
CA ALA A 86 3.82 -1.49 14.11
C ALA A 86 4.94 -2.30 13.46
N ARG A 87 6.19 -2.06 13.84
CA ARG A 87 7.34 -2.66 13.14
C ARG A 87 7.30 -4.18 13.07
N PRO A 88 7.06 -4.92 14.17
CA PRO A 88 6.99 -6.39 14.05
C PRO A 88 5.82 -6.87 13.21
N LEU A 89 4.69 -6.16 13.21
CA LEU A 89 3.53 -6.54 12.40
C LEU A 89 3.81 -6.29 10.91
N ILE A 90 4.43 -5.15 10.58
CA ILE A 90 4.86 -4.86 9.22
C ILE A 90 5.88 -5.92 8.76
N ASN A 91 6.84 -6.26 9.60
CA ASN A 91 7.88 -7.26 9.27
C ASN A 91 7.27 -8.61 8.93
N ARG A 92 6.23 -9.03 9.65
CA ARG A 92 5.55 -10.29 9.39
C ARG A 92 4.91 -10.31 8.00
N GLU A 93 4.12 -9.29 7.67
CA GLU A 93 3.47 -9.19 6.35
C GLU A 93 4.49 -8.99 5.24
N TRP A 94 5.54 -8.21 5.52
CA TRP A 94 6.64 -7.95 4.59
C TRP A 94 7.36 -9.24 4.19
N SER A 95 7.73 -10.05 5.17
CA SER A 95 8.44 -11.31 4.91
C SER A 95 7.58 -12.30 4.15
N ALA A 96 6.26 -12.28 4.35
CA ALA A 96 5.34 -13.11 3.59
C ALA A 96 5.19 -12.62 2.14
N ALA A 97 5.15 -11.29 1.94
CA ALA A 97 5.03 -10.70 0.62
C ALA A 97 6.36 -10.77 -0.18
N PHE A 98 7.49 -10.66 0.52
CA PHE A 98 8.83 -10.64 -0.08
C PHE A 98 9.71 -11.69 0.60
N PRO A 99 9.50 -12.99 0.28
CA PRO A 99 10.19 -14.07 1.00
C PRO A 99 11.66 -14.21 0.66
N ASP A 100 12.10 -13.80 -0.54
CA ASP A 100 13.48 -13.89 -0.95
C ASP A 100 14.29 -12.70 -0.39
N PRO A 101 15.24 -12.93 0.54
CA PRO A 101 16.01 -11.84 1.12
C PRO A 101 16.92 -11.11 0.11
N ALA A 102 17.17 -11.70 -1.04
CA ALA A 102 17.95 -11.08 -2.10
C ALA A 102 17.10 -10.21 -3.03
N SER A 103 15.78 -10.23 -2.87
CA SER A 103 14.85 -9.52 -3.76
C SER A 103 13.73 -8.88 -2.94
N ARG A 104 14.07 -7.80 -2.26
CA ARG A 104 13.11 -7.03 -1.44
C ARG A 104 13.15 -5.56 -1.82
N PRO A 105 11.99 -4.88 -1.79
CA PRO A 105 11.99 -3.42 -1.96
C PRO A 105 12.75 -2.72 -0.83
N ALA A 106 13.20 -1.50 -1.10
CA ALA A 106 13.63 -0.60 -0.03
C ALA A 106 12.41 -0.19 0.80
N ARG A 107 12.63 0.16 2.06
CA ARG A 107 11.55 0.50 2.96
C ARG A 107 11.93 1.65 3.89
N HIS A 108 10.96 2.50 4.18
CA HIS A 108 11.07 3.51 5.22
C HIS A 108 9.80 3.44 6.07
N VAL A 109 9.94 3.53 7.38
CA VAL A 109 8.79 3.58 8.30
C VAL A 109 8.89 4.87 9.09
N PHE A 110 7.86 5.72 8.97
CA PHE A 110 7.81 7.02 9.61
C PHE A 110 6.80 7.01 10.76
N HIS A 111 7.17 7.64 11.88
CA HIS A 111 6.20 7.99 12.89
C HIS A 111 5.40 9.18 12.38
N TYR A 112 4.06 9.05 12.34
CA TYR A 112 3.20 10.07 11.77
C TYR A 112 1.84 10.11 12.47
N GLU A 113 1.32 11.31 12.70
CA GLU A 113 0.00 11.50 13.30
C GLU A 113 -1.07 11.31 12.22
N LEU A 114 -1.50 10.07 12.04
CA LEU A 114 -2.54 9.74 11.05
C LEU A 114 -3.93 10.17 11.54
N PRO A 115 -4.84 10.51 10.63
CA PRO A 115 -6.18 10.99 11.03
C PRO A 115 -7.06 9.87 11.58
N GLY A 116 -7.91 10.23 12.54
CA GLY A 116 -8.94 9.35 13.07
C GLY A 116 -8.40 8.05 13.61
N ASP A 117 -9.03 6.96 13.23
CA ASP A 117 -8.70 5.62 13.70
C ASP A 117 -7.62 4.93 12.85
N MET A 118 -7.06 5.63 11.89
CA MET A 118 -6.01 5.08 11.03
C MET A 118 -4.71 4.92 11.82
N LEU A 119 -4.21 3.70 11.89
CA LEU A 119 -3.01 3.36 12.67
C LEU A 119 -1.80 3.12 11.77
N VAL A 120 -2.04 2.80 10.49
CA VAL A 120 -0.98 2.50 9.52
C VAL A 120 -1.46 2.88 8.12
N GLN A 121 -0.53 3.39 7.32
CA GLN A 121 -0.75 3.72 5.92
C GLN A 121 0.55 3.48 5.17
N CYS A 122 0.47 3.16 3.90
CA CYS A 122 1.68 3.07 3.07
C CYS A 122 1.47 3.74 1.72
N ASP A 123 2.57 4.01 1.04
CA ASP A 123 2.58 4.26 -0.40
C ASP A 123 3.71 3.44 -1.03
N ALA A 124 3.55 3.09 -2.29
CA ALA A 124 4.48 2.20 -2.98
C ALA A 124 4.84 2.76 -4.35
N PHE A 125 6.06 2.44 -4.76
CA PHE A 125 6.68 2.90 -6.01
C PHE A 125 7.09 1.63 -6.76
N ALA A 126 6.49 1.42 -7.95
CA ALA A 126 6.71 0.22 -8.74
C ALA A 126 7.23 0.57 -10.14
N VAL A 127 8.09 -0.31 -10.65
CA VAL A 127 8.54 -0.27 -12.04
C VAL A 127 8.22 -1.64 -12.63
N ILE A 128 7.28 -1.67 -13.56
CA ILE A 128 6.76 -2.91 -14.11
C ILE A 128 7.79 -3.54 -15.02
N GLY A 129 8.15 -4.79 -14.73
CA GLY A 129 9.11 -5.54 -15.51
C GLY A 129 8.58 -5.92 -16.87
N GLY A 130 9.49 -6.03 -17.80
CA GLY A 130 9.17 -6.45 -19.15
C GLY A 130 8.95 -7.95 -19.30
#